data_b59a4dfe471abf4b10f63ebdf10b068d
#
_entry.id   b59a4dfe471abf4b10f63ebdf10b068d
#
_cell.length_a   1.000
_cell.length_b   1.000
_cell.length_c   1.000
_cell.angle_alpha   90.00
_cell.angle_beta   90.00
_cell.angle_gamma   90.00
#
_symmetry.space_group_name_H-M   'P 1'
#
loop_
_entity.id
_entity.type
_entity.pdbx_description
1 polymer ?
#
loop_
_entity_poly.entity_id
_entity_poly.type
_entity_poly.pdbx_seq_one_letter_code
_entity_poly.pdbx_strand_id
1 'polypeptide(L)'
;MINIGWNAHREQLYLEYRQEMDDMQELEYNEAIYEADLQDFLEEENEWVPVIHNGEEVGFIEFCAFPFCHPDTDWFLREAYVRPEYRRKGLMQKTLLEWLRKRPGRYCLFIMDKNTPAQKCWHNAFQKAGYKPMNLRDLAEFDDVTIKLYAFEPKEDIDAQQC
;
A
#
# COMPACT_ATOMS: atom_id res chain seq x y z
N MET A 1 3.43 21.42 -2.22
CA MET A 1 4.66 20.66 -1.87
C MET A 1 4.36 19.89 -0.61
N ILE A 2 4.32 18.59 -0.74
CA ILE A 2 3.91 17.73 0.35
C ILE A 2 5.11 17.41 1.19
N ASN A 3 4.99 17.76 2.44
CA ASN A 3 6.01 17.42 3.41
C ASN A 3 5.66 16.09 4.07
N ILE A 4 5.96 14.99 3.39
CA ILE A 4 5.88 13.64 3.98
C ILE A 4 7.07 13.37 4.93
N GLY A 5 7.83 14.40 5.32
CA GLY A 5 9.06 14.25 6.09
C GLY A 5 10.18 13.60 5.27
N TRP A 6 10.24 13.90 3.96
CA TRP A 6 11.23 13.33 3.05
C TRP A 6 12.65 13.64 3.49
N ASN A 7 13.49 12.62 3.46
CA ASN A 7 14.90 12.70 3.84
C ASN A 7 15.69 11.58 3.15
N ALA A 8 17.02 11.61 3.26
CA ALA A 8 17.90 10.64 2.60
C ALA A 8 17.63 9.18 3.00
N HIS A 9 17.18 8.92 4.23
CA HIS A 9 16.84 7.57 4.68
C HIS A 9 15.57 7.05 3.97
N ARG A 10 14.53 7.88 3.83
CA ARG A 10 13.29 7.53 3.11
C ARG A 10 13.52 7.37 1.62
N GLU A 11 14.36 8.22 1.04
CA GLU A 11 14.79 8.06 -0.35
C GLU A 11 15.50 6.73 -0.58
N GLN A 12 16.36 6.31 0.34
CA GLN A 12 17.02 5.01 0.28
C GLN A 12 16.01 3.85 0.37
N LEU A 13 15.03 3.91 1.27
CA LEU A 13 13.97 2.90 1.37
C LEU A 13 13.12 2.83 0.09
N TYR A 14 12.82 3.98 -0.50
CA TYR A 14 12.07 4.03 -1.76
C TYR A 14 12.89 3.45 -2.93
N LEU A 15 14.17 3.74 -3.00
CA LEU A 15 15.07 3.17 -4.01
C LEU A 15 15.16 1.64 -3.88
N GLU A 16 15.33 1.12 -2.67
CA GLU A 16 15.35 -0.32 -2.39
C GLU A 16 14.04 -0.99 -2.84
N TYR A 17 12.91 -0.36 -2.55
CA TYR A 17 11.59 -0.82 -3.01
C TYR A 17 11.51 -0.86 -4.54
N ARG A 18 11.91 0.20 -5.22
CA ARG A 18 11.87 0.27 -6.69
C ARG A 18 12.75 -0.78 -7.35
N GLN A 19 13.93 -1.01 -6.83
CA GLN A 19 14.83 -2.06 -7.33
C GLN A 19 14.22 -3.45 -7.15
N GLU A 20 13.58 -3.73 -6.02
CA GLU A 20 12.88 -4.99 -5.80
C GLU A 20 11.70 -5.18 -6.76
N MET A 21 10.94 -4.12 -7.05
CA MET A 21 9.83 -4.18 -8.01
C MET A 21 10.33 -4.38 -9.45
N ASP A 22 11.41 -3.73 -9.85
CA ASP A 22 12.03 -3.93 -11.16
C ASP A 22 12.53 -5.37 -11.31
N ASP A 23 13.22 -5.91 -10.30
CA ASP A 23 13.68 -7.31 -10.28
C ASP A 23 12.50 -8.29 -10.39
N MET A 24 11.40 -8.05 -9.69
CA MET A 24 10.20 -8.88 -9.75
C MET A 24 9.53 -8.87 -11.12
N GLN A 25 9.61 -7.76 -11.83
CA GLN A 25 9.10 -7.60 -13.19
C GLN A 25 10.11 -7.99 -14.28
N GLU A 26 11.31 -8.43 -13.89
CA GLU A 26 12.41 -8.74 -14.82
C GLU A 26 12.83 -7.53 -15.66
N LEU A 27 12.74 -6.32 -15.06
CA LEU A 27 13.16 -5.06 -15.68
C LEU A 27 14.56 -4.68 -15.23
N GLU A 28 15.31 -4.07 -16.14
CA GLU A 28 16.58 -3.45 -15.76
C GLU A 28 16.32 -2.10 -15.08
N TYR A 29 17.03 -1.84 -13.99
CA TYR A 29 17.01 -0.55 -13.33
C TYR A 29 17.43 0.57 -14.27
N ASN A 30 16.64 1.63 -14.33
CA ASN A 30 16.92 2.81 -15.13
C ASN A 30 16.81 4.06 -14.25
N GLU A 31 17.94 4.73 -14.04
CA GLU A 31 18.03 5.89 -13.16
C GLU A 31 17.12 7.05 -13.61
N ALA A 32 17.02 7.30 -14.91
CA ALA A 32 16.17 8.38 -15.43
C ALA A 32 14.67 8.10 -15.20
N ILE A 33 14.24 6.84 -15.32
CA ILE A 33 12.87 6.43 -14.99
C ILE A 33 12.64 6.55 -13.51
N TYR A 34 13.58 6.08 -12.68
CA TYR A 34 13.49 6.21 -11.22
C TYR A 34 13.36 7.67 -10.78
N GLU A 35 14.19 8.56 -11.32
CA GLU A 35 14.15 9.99 -10.99
C GLU A 35 12.81 10.63 -11.38
N ALA A 36 12.25 10.28 -12.55
CA ALA A 36 10.95 10.75 -12.99
C ALA A 36 9.82 10.24 -12.07
N ASP A 37 9.82 8.96 -11.75
CA ASP A 37 8.83 8.35 -10.85
C ASP A 37 8.94 8.93 -9.43
N LEU A 38 10.16 9.19 -8.96
CA LEU A 38 10.39 9.83 -7.67
C LEU A 38 9.86 11.27 -7.65
N GLN A 39 10.04 12.01 -8.72
CA GLN A 39 9.53 13.37 -8.83
C GLN A 39 7.99 13.37 -8.79
N ASP A 40 7.35 12.52 -9.56
CA ASP A 40 5.89 12.36 -9.56
C ASP A 40 5.38 11.95 -8.17
N PHE A 41 6.07 11.02 -7.52
CA PHE A 41 5.77 10.58 -6.17
C PHE A 41 5.82 11.73 -5.15
N LEU A 42 6.81 12.61 -5.24
CA LEU A 42 6.98 13.75 -4.32
C LEU A 42 6.00 14.89 -4.59
N GLU A 43 5.43 14.99 -5.79
CA GLU A 43 4.44 16.01 -6.17
C GLU A 43 3.01 15.63 -5.80
N GLU A 44 2.72 14.35 -5.59
CA GLU A 44 1.39 13.88 -5.25
C GLU A 44 1.05 14.05 -3.76
N GLU A 45 -0.26 14.09 -3.47
CA GLU A 45 -0.76 14.12 -2.08
C GLU A 45 -0.75 12.74 -1.45
N ASN A 46 0.42 12.33 -0.98
CA ASN A 46 0.67 11.04 -0.37
C ASN A 46 0.90 11.15 1.13
N GLU A 47 0.48 10.12 1.86
CA GLU A 47 0.83 9.96 3.27
C GLU A 47 1.81 8.81 3.42
N TRP A 48 3.00 9.13 3.86
CA TRP A 48 4.05 8.17 4.21
C TRP A 48 3.87 7.68 5.64
N VAL A 49 3.61 6.40 5.81
CA VAL A 49 3.44 5.77 7.12
C VAL A 49 4.66 4.88 7.38
N PRO A 50 5.55 5.26 8.32
CA PRO A 50 6.75 4.49 8.57
C PRO A 50 6.45 3.16 9.26
N VAL A 51 7.13 2.11 8.84
CA VAL A 51 7.18 0.82 9.54
C VAL A 51 8.37 0.85 10.48
N ILE A 52 8.11 0.82 11.78
CA ILE A 52 9.13 0.96 12.82
C ILE A 52 9.46 -0.37 13.49
N HIS A 53 10.74 -0.64 13.67
CA HIS A 53 11.26 -1.75 14.46
C HIS A 53 12.39 -1.24 15.38
N ASN A 54 12.21 -1.41 16.69
CA ASN A 54 13.16 -0.96 17.71
C ASN A 54 13.59 0.53 17.57
N GLY A 55 12.64 1.39 17.18
CA GLY A 55 12.87 2.81 17.01
C GLY A 55 13.48 3.20 15.66
N GLU A 56 13.77 2.25 14.79
CA GLU A 56 14.31 2.48 13.45
C GLU A 56 13.20 2.32 12.39
N GLU A 57 13.18 3.20 11.39
CA GLU A 57 12.31 3.10 10.22
C GLU A 57 12.90 2.08 9.24
N VAL A 58 12.24 0.92 9.12
CA VAL A 58 12.72 -0.24 8.33
C VAL A 58 11.88 -0.52 7.10
N GLY A 59 10.89 0.33 6.85
CA GLY A 59 9.97 0.21 5.74
C GLY A 59 8.92 1.30 5.78
N PHE A 60 7.95 1.22 4.87
CA PHE A 60 6.87 2.19 4.76
C PHE A 60 5.61 1.59 4.15
N ILE A 61 4.49 2.26 4.37
CA ILE A 61 3.26 2.14 3.60
C ILE A 61 2.89 3.53 3.12
N GLU A 62 2.56 3.65 1.84
CA GLU A 62 2.12 4.89 1.25
C GLU A 62 0.64 4.84 0.91
N PHE A 63 -0.09 5.86 1.33
CA PHE A 63 -1.51 6.04 1.05
C PHE A 63 -1.78 7.33 0.30
N CYS A 64 -2.70 7.26 -0.66
CA CYS A 64 -3.26 8.42 -1.34
C CYS A 64 -4.76 8.48 -1.06
N ALA A 65 -5.30 9.69 -0.91
CA ALA A 65 -6.73 9.90 -0.88
C ALA A 65 -7.33 9.83 -2.30
N PHE A 66 -8.67 9.59 -2.38
CA PHE A 66 -9.39 9.77 -3.65
C PHE A 66 -9.01 11.12 -4.30
N PRO A 67 -8.83 11.23 -5.68
CA PRO A 67 -9.39 10.33 -6.70
C PRO A 67 -8.39 9.34 -7.35
N PHE A 68 -7.27 9.03 -6.74
CA PHE A 68 -6.18 8.27 -7.38
C PHE A 68 -6.45 6.77 -7.58
N CYS A 69 -7.58 6.26 -7.10
CA CYS A 69 -7.92 4.86 -7.26
C CYS A 69 -9.34 4.72 -7.84
N HIS A 70 -10.21 4.05 -7.15
CA HIS A 70 -11.57 3.75 -7.59
C HIS A 70 -12.58 4.68 -6.92
N PRO A 71 -13.62 5.19 -7.63
CA PRO A 71 -14.59 6.13 -7.07
C PRO A 71 -15.39 5.59 -5.88
N ASP A 72 -15.47 4.26 -5.72
CA ASP A 72 -16.16 3.64 -4.58
C ASP A 72 -15.26 3.46 -3.35
N THR A 73 -14.00 3.92 -3.40
CA THR A 73 -13.03 3.83 -2.32
C THR A 73 -12.59 5.21 -1.84
N ASP A 74 -12.17 5.29 -0.57
CA ASP A 74 -11.73 6.52 0.08
C ASP A 74 -10.22 6.68 0.02
N TRP A 75 -9.50 5.56 0.04
CA TRP A 75 -8.05 5.49 0.13
C TRP A 75 -7.46 4.50 -0.86
N PHE A 76 -6.33 4.87 -1.42
CA PHE A 76 -5.48 4.00 -2.21
C PHE A 76 -4.20 3.68 -1.42
N LEU A 77 -3.99 2.39 -1.10
CA LEU A 77 -2.71 1.90 -0.64
C LEU A 77 -1.83 1.73 -1.89
N ARG A 78 -0.97 2.71 -2.13
CA ARG A 78 -0.22 2.82 -3.36
C ARG A 78 1.00 1.91 -3.36
N GLU A 79 1.84 2.04 -2.33
CA GLU A 79 3.10 1.32 -2.24
C GLU A 79 3.36 0.87 -0.80
N ALA A 80 4.10 -0.23 -0.65
CA ALA A 80 4.50 -0.72 0.65
C ALA A 80 5.78 -1.55 0.54
N TYR A 81 6.66 -1.35 1.50
CA TYR A 81 7.95 -2.02 1.55
C TYR A 81 8.41 -2.24 2.98
N VAL A 82 9.02 -3.38 3.24
CA VAL A 82 9.80 -3.65 4.44
C VAL A 82 11.09 -4.34 4.00
N ARG A 83 12.21 -3.87 4.50
CA ARG A 83 13.52 -4.49 4.24
C ARG A 83 13.49 -5.99 4.50
N PRO A 84 14.09 -6.83 3.64
CA PRO A 84 13.98 -8.29 3.72
C PRO A 84 14.28 -8.88 5.09
N GLU A 85 15.31 -8.40 5.78
CA GLU A 85 15.75 -8.87 7.10
C GLU A 85 14.74 -8.61 8.23
N TYR A 86 13.78 -7.72 8.00
CA TYR A 86 12.72 -7.37 8.96
C TYR A 86 11.35 -7.98 8.62
N ARG A 87 11.27 -8.74 7.54
CA ARG A 87 10.03 -9.42 7.12
C ARG A 87 9.67 -10.58 8.06
N ARG A 88 8.42 -11.05 7.99
CA ARG A 88 7.86 -12.14 8.80
C ARG A 88 7.83 -11.87 10.31
N LYS A 89 7.92 -10.61 10.71
CA LYS A 89 7.81 -10.17 12.11
C LYS A 89 6.48 -9.48 12.43
N GLY A 90 5.54 -9.48 11.49
CA GLY A 90 4.22 -8.85 11.63
C GLY A 90 4.24 -7.32 11.63
N LEU A 91 5.35 -6.68 11.27
CA LEU A 91 5.51 -5.23 11.33
C LEU A 91 4.55 -4.51 10.38
N MET A 92 4.42 -4.99 9.15
CA MET A 92 3.51 -4.42 8.15
C MET A 92 2.06 -4.51 8.61
N GLN A 93 1.64 -5.66 9.15
CA GLN A 93 0.29 -5.84 9.67
C GLN A 93 0.01 -4.91 10.85
N LYS A 94 0.95 -4.78 11.77
CA LYS A 94 0.82 -3.87 12.91
C LYS A 94 0.65 -2.42 12.45
N THR A 95 1.49 -1.98 11.52
CA THR A 95 1.44 -0.62 10.97
C THR A 95 0.12 -0.36 10.26
N LEU A 96 -0.34 -1.30 9.43
CA LEU A 96 -1.64 -1.20 8.76
C LEU A 96 -2.80 -1.14 9.76
N LEU A 97 -2.82 -2.00 10.78
CA LEU A 97 -3.86 -2.00 11.80
C LEU A 97 -3.96 -0.65 12.53
N GLU A 98 -2.83 -0.07 12.89
CA GLU A 98 -2.78 1.25 13.53
C GLU A 98 -3.30 2.35 12.61
N TRP A 99 -2.96 2.30 11.32
CA TRP A 99 -3.47 3.23 10.33
C TRP A 99 -4.98 3.11 10.14
N LEU A 100 -5.50 1.91 9.92
CA LEU A 100 -6.93 1.66 9.70
C LEU A 100 -7.81 2.12 10.87
N ARG A 101 -7.30 2.05 12.09
CA ARG A 101 -7.99 2.59 13.27
C ARG A 101 -8.09 4.11 13.25
N LYS A 102 -7.07 4.80 12.73
CA LYS A 102 -7.01 6.27 12.64
C LYS A 102 -7.72 6.82 11.41
N ARG A 103 -7.78 6.03 10.36
CA ARG A 103 -8.32 6.40 9.05
C ARG A 103 -9.29 5.33 8.56
N PRO A 104 -10.47 5.19 9.18
CA PRO A 104 -11.48 4.25 8.70
C PRO A 104 -11.97 4.67 7.31
N GLY A 105 -12.40 3.70 6.52
CA GLY A 105 -12.89 3.94 5.17
C GLY A 105 -12.70 2.73 4.28
N ARG A 106 -12.99 2.89 3.01
CA ARG A 106 -12.82 1.87 1.97
C ARG A 106 -11.46 2.03 1.30
N TYR A 107 -10.76 0.94 1.17
CA TYR A 107 -9.39 0.91 0.64
C TYR A 107 -9.31 0.12 -0.65
N CYS A 108 -8.54 0.59 -1.61
CA CYS A 108 -8.13 -0.20 -2.77
C CYS A 108 -6.60 -0.28 -2.87
N LEU A 109 -6.11 -1.29 -3.54
CA LEU A 109 -4.71 -1.49 -3.84
C LEU A 109 -4.53 -2.37 -5.07
N PHE A 110 -3.43 -2.15 -5.79
CA PHE A 110 -3.00 -3.01 -6.88
C PHE A 110 -1.93 -3.98 -6.40
N ILE A 111 -2.06 -5.24 -6.78
CA ILE A 111 -1.05 -6.26 -6.49
C ILE A 111 -0.72 -6.98 -7.79
N MET A 112 0.58 -7.12 -8.07
CA MET A 112 1.03 -7.93 -9.20
C MET A 112 0.60 -9.38 -9.04
N ASP A 113 0.13 -10.01 -10.12
CA ASP A 113 -0.29 -11.42 -10.12
C ASP A 113 0.82 -12.37 -9.64
N LYS A 114 2.06 -12.07 -9.98
CA LYS A 114 3.22 -12.85 -9.53
C LYS A 114 3.51 -12.70 -8.03
N ASN A 115 2.98 -11.66 -7.37
CA ASN A 115 3.26 -11.38 -5.96
C ASN A 115 2.25 -12.06 -5.04
N THR A 116 2.19 -13.39 -5.08
CA THR A 116 1.30 -14.19 -4.21
C THR A 116 1.53 -13.95 -2.71
N PRO A 117 2.76 -13.79 -2.19
CA PRO A 117 2.98 -13.44 -0.79
C PRO A 117 2.30 -12.13 -0.38
N ALA A 118 2.35 -11.09 -1.21
CA ALA A 118 1.68 -9.82 -0.95
C ALA A 118 0.16 -9.98 -0.92
N GLN A 119 -0.42 -10.73 -1.86
CA GLN A 119 -1.86 -11.00 -1.89
C GLN A 119 -2.34 -11.61 -0.57
N LYS A 120 -1.65 -12.65 -0.08
CA LYS A 120 -1.98 -13.29 1.20
C LYS A 120 -1.78 -12.34 2.38
N CYS A 121 -0.69 -11.60 2.39
CA CYS A 121 -0.36 -10.65 3.45
C CYS A 121 -1.46 -9.60 3.62
N TRP A 122 -1.86 -8.96 2.52
CA TRP A 122 -2.88 -7.91 2.54
C TRP A 122 -4.26 -8.44 2.92
N HIS A 123 -4.70 -9.56 2.34
CA HIS A 123 -5.97 -10.18 2.72
C HIS A 123 -6.03 -10.51 4.21
N ASN A 124 -4.99 -11.11 4.75
CA ASN A 124 -4.91 -11.44 6.17
C ASN A 124 -4.88 -10.20 7.06
N ALA A 125 -4.15 -9.16 6.66
CA ALA A 125 -4.05 -7.91 7.42
C ALA A 125 -5.39 -7.18 7.49
N PHE A 126 -6.07 -7.01 6.35
CA PHE A 126 -7.40 -6.39 6.31
C PHE A 126 -8.44 -7.22 7.06
N GLN A 127 -8.42 -8.55 6.92
CA GLN A 127 -9.33 -9.42 7.65
C GLN A 127 -9.15 -9.29 9.17
N LYS A 128 -7.91 -9.27 9.67
CA LYS A 128 -7.59 -9.05 11.09
C LYS A 128 -8.03 -7.68 11.59
N ALA A 129 -8.06 -6.69 10.72
CA ALA A 129 -8.54 -5.34 11.02
C ALA A 129 -10.08 -5.24 11.05
N GLY A 130 -10.82 -6.31 10.77
CA GLY A 130 -12.26 -6.29 10.68
C GLY A 130 -12.81 -5.81 9.33
N TYR A 131 -12.02 -5.92 8.27
CA TYR A 131 -12.42 -5.59 6.90
C TYR A 131 -12.83 -6.84 6.13
N LYS A 132 -13.62 -6.65 5.08
CA LYS A 132 -14.02 -7.68 4.12
C LYS A 132 -13.69 -7.21 2.69
N PRO A 133 -13.45 -8.15 1.75
CA PRO A 133 -13.30 -7.78 0.34
C PRO A 133 -14.56 -7.11 -0.21
N MET A 134 -14.37 -6.13 -1.09
CA MET A 134 -15.42 -5.48 -1.87
C MET A 134 -15.47 -6.07 -3.27
N ASN A 135 -16.68 -6.17 -3.84
CA ASN A 135 -16.86 -6.36 -5.27
C ASN A 135 -16.93 -4.98 -5.92
N LEU A 136 -15.87 -4.58 -6.62
CA LEU A 136 -15.87 -3.36 -7.40
C LEU A 136 -16.65 -3.59 -8.71
N ARG A 137 -17.51 -2.65 -9.06
CA ARG A 137 -18.15 -2.61 -10.36
C ARG A 137 -17.18 -1.98 -11.36
N ASP A 138 -17.19 -2.46 -12.60
CA ASP A 138 -16.47 -1.88 -13.73
C ASP A 138 -14.93 -1.93 -13.63
N LEU A 139 -14.39 -3.11 -13.32
CA LEU A 139 -12.94 -3.38 -13.42
C LEU A 139 -12.43 -3.53 -14.88
N ALA A 140 -13.31 -3.38 -15.87
CA ALA A 140 -13.02 -3.66 -17.27
C ALA A 140 -12.00 -2.72 -17.94
N GLU A 141 -11.58 -1.65 -17.27
CA GLU A 141 -10.57 -0.73 -17.80
C GLU A 141 -9.13 -1.13 -17.48
N PHE A 142 -8.91 -2.12 -16.62
CA PHE A 142 -7.58 -2.63 -16.29
C PHE A 142 -7.31 -3.97 -16.97
N ASP A 143 -7.19 -3.94 -18.29
CA ASP A 143 -6.77 -5.09 -19.11
C ASP A 143 -5.26 -5.41 -18.98
N ASP A 144 -4.60 -4.94 -17.93
CA ASP A 144 -3.25 -5.39 -17.64
C ASP A 144 -3.31 -6.71 -16.85
N VAL A 145 -3.06 -7.81 -17.57
CA VAL A 145 -3.04 -9.18 -17.04
C VAL A 145 -2.02 -9.39 -15.92
N THR A 146 -1.17 -8.41 -15.62
CA THR A 146 -0.08 -8.53 -14.65
C THR A 146 -0.39 -7.92 -13.30
N ILE A 147 -1.44 -7.09 -13.20
CA ILE A 147 -1.83 -6.36 -11.99
C ILE A 147 -3.33 -6.56 -11.73
N LYS A 148 -3.69 -6.86 -10.48
CA LYS A 148 -5.08 -6.93 -10.04
C LYS A 148 -5.40 -5.86 -9.02
N LEU A 149 -6.60 -5.28 -9.15
CA LEU A 149 -7.18 -4.38 -8.17
C LEU A 149 -7.92 -5.18 -7.11
N TYR A 150 -7.60 -4.91 -5.86
CA TYR A 150 -8.31 -5.41 -4.68
C TYR A 150 -8.90 -4.24 -3.91
N ALA A 151 -10.06 -4.46 -3.30
CA ALA A 151 -10.66 -3.47 -2.43
C ALA A 151 -11.24 -4.10 -1.18
N PHE A 152 -11.24 -3.33 -0.10
CA PHE A 152 -11.68 -3.76 1.21
C PHE A 152 -12.52 -2.66 1.87
N GLU A 153 -13.58 -3.09 2.58
CA GLU A 153 -14.44 -2.22 3.37
C GLU A 153 -14.59 -2.75 4.80
N PRO A 154 -14.86 -1.90 5.79
CA PRO A 154 -15.17 -2.35 7.12
C PRO A 154 -16.36 -3.31 7.11
N LYS A 155 -16.31 -4.38 7.92
CA LYS A 155 -17.50 -5.18 8.18
C LYS A 155 -18.52 -4.31 8.90
N GLU A 156 -19.78 -4.41 8.51
CA GLU A 156 -20.86 -3.79 9.25
C GLU A 156 -20.89 -4.40 10.66
N ASP A 157 -20.90 -3.55 11.68
CA ASP A 157 -21.15 -3.99 13.06
C ASP A 157 -22.60 -4.49 13.13
N ILE A 158 -22.77 -5.82 13.24
CA ILE A 158 -24.08 -6.47 13.38
C ILE A 158 -24.74 -6.02 14.72
N ASP A 159 -23.98 -5.44 15.64
CA ASP A 159 -24.46 -5.01 16.96
C ASP A 159 -25.17 -3.66 16.98
N ALA A 160 -25.18 -2.89 15.88
CA ALA A 160 -25.90 -1.60 15.85
C ALA A 160 -27.43 -1.73 15.61
N GLN A 161 -27.94 -2.94 15.41
CA GLN A 161 -29.38 -3.18 15.16
C GLN A 161 -30.14 -3.82 16.33
N GLN A 162 -29.54 -3.94 17.50
CA GLN A 162 -30.20 -4.48 18.70
C GLN A 162 -30.27 -3.46 19.87
N CYS A 163 -30.44 -2.20 19.54
CA CYS A 163 -30.90 -1.23 20.53
C CYS A 163 -32.13 -0.51 20.08
#